data_5f8b4201d844a02bf42a46cf7ac0c7c6
#
_entry.id   5f8b4201d844a02bf42a46cf7ac0c7c6
#
_cell.length_a   1.000
_cell.length_b   1.000
_cell.length_c   1.000
_cell.angle_alpha   90.00
_cell.angle_beta   90.00
_cell.angle_gamma   90.00
#
_symmetry.space_group_name_H-M   'P 1'
#
loop_
_entity.id
_entity.type
_entity.pdbx_description
1 polymer ?
#
loop_
_entity_poly.entity_id
_entity_poly.type
_entity_poly.pdbx_seq_one_letter_code
_entity_poly.pdbx_strand_id
1 'polypeptide(L)'
;MPLLVALLFLPPLISGCNTNAIYQDDRYNPPVYWGRHVVKPGETLYSIAWRYGRDYRELGNANGISAPWHLRAGQVLRLDLRGTVTSSAQNKGRTKPPSAKPQSRQVSKAPTPKPEPRPTVSRAPNRTSPLNSQTQTVSNVSWRWPHVGTVIAGYSTSGKVNKGVDIAGNPGDPVRAAAGGNVVYAGSGLLGYGNLIIVNHNEHYLSAYAHNRKILVQEGEDVKAGQVIAELGSSGADRPKLHFEIRKNGNPVDPRHYLPPR
;
A
#
# COMPACT_ATOMS: atom_id res chain seq x y z
N MET A 1 13.83 77.95 6.56
CA MET A 1 13.95 76.58 7.06
C MET A 1 12.81 75.79 6.47
N PRO A 2 13.00 74.90 5.50
CA PRO A 2 11.96 74.04 4.98
C PRO A 2 11.94 72.70 5.75
N LEU A 3 10.79 72.33 6.23
CA LEU A 3 10.49 71.04 6.90
C LEU A 3 10.47 69.89 5.84
N LEU A 4 11.38 68.95 6.00
CA LEU A 4 11.42 67.71 5.18
C LEU A 4 10.45 66.70 5.79
N VAL A 5 9.33 66.43 5.11
CA VAL A 5 8.40 65.35 5.47
C VAL A 5 8.91 64.06 4.80
N ALA A 6 9.48 63.18 5.62
CA ALA A 6 9.88 61.85 5.18
C ALA A 6 8.64 60.93 5.10
N LEU A 7 8.21 60.58 3.88
CA LEU A 7 7.16 59.61 3.64
C LEU A 7 7.73 58.21 3.80
N LEU A 8 7.40 57.53 4.92
CA LEU A 8 7.70 56.13 5.14
C LEU A 8 6.81 55.24 4.26
N PHE A 9 7.38 54.72 3.18
CA PHE A 9 6.77 53.64 2.41
C PHE A 9 6.89 52.32 3.17
N LEU A 10 5.78 51.84 3.77
CA LEU A 10 5.69 50.48 4.27
C LEU A 10 5.34 49.56 3.10
N PRO A 11 6.14 48.51 2.79
CA PRO A 11 5.77 47.53 1.79
C PRO A 11 4.60 46.67 2.28
N PRO A 12 3.61 46.31 1.42
CA PRO A 12 2.55 45.43 1.81
C PRO A 12 3.09 44.02 2.07
N LEU A 13 2.89 43.49 3.28
CA LEU A 13 3.12 42.10 3.62
C LEU A 13 2.09 41.26 2.89
N ILE A 14 2.45 40.77 1.70
CA ILE A 14 1.67 39.75 1.01
C ILE A 14 1.89 38.42 1.76
N SER A 15 1.03 38.11 2.73
CA SER A 15 0.91 36.78 3.31
C SER A 15 0.40 35.84 2.24
N GLY A 16 1.31 35.29 1.42
CA GLY A 16 1.01 34.19 0.53
C GLY A 16 0.59 32.98 1.37
N CYS A 17 -0.66 32.55 1.28
CA CYS A 17 -1.08 31.25 1.81
C CYS A 17 -0.25 30.16 1.12
N ASN A 18 0.72 29.62 1.84
CA ASN A 18 1.53 28.52 1.36
C ASN A 18 0.69 27.23 1.36
N THR A 19 0.05 26.94 0.25
CA THR A 19 -0.79 25.73 0.05
C THR A 19 0.02 24.43 0.11
N ASN A 20 1.36 24.50 0.12
CA ASN A 20 2.22 23.32 0.28
C ASN A 20 2.37 22.85 1.73
N ALA A 21 1.98 23.67 2.72
CA ALA A 21 2.08 23.31 4.13
C ALA A 21 1.15 22.14 4.55
N ILE A 22 0.11 21.86 3.76
CA ILE A 22 -0.85 20.77 4.05
C ILE A 22 -0.21 19.38 3.88
N TYR A 23 0.90 19.27 3.12
CA TYR A 23 1.56 17.99 2.82
C TYR A 23 2.84 17.73 3.63
N GLN A 24 3.29 18.70 4.41
CA GLN A 24 4.52 18.60 5.22
C GLN A 24 4.26 18.51 6.73
N ASP A 25 2.99 18.48 7.13
CA ASP A 25 2.68 18.36 8.55
C ASP A 25 2.73 16.87 8.94
N ASP A 26 3.73 16.50 9.75
CA ASP A 26 3.86 15.18 10.41
C ASP A 26 2.72 14.92 11.41
N ARG A 27 1.71 15.79 11.46
CA ARG A 27 0.54 15.68 12.30
C ARG A 27 -0.48 14.73 11.69
N TYR A 28 -1.32 14.19 12.55
CA TYR A 28 -2.46 13.35 12.16
C TYR A 28 -3.14 13.88 10.89
N ASN A 29 -3.07 13.11 9.81
CA ASN A 29 -3.70 13.43 8.54
C ASN A 29 -5.06 12.74 8.50
N PRO A 30 -6.15 13.44 8.88
CA PRO A 30 -7.49 12.86 8.84
C PRO A 30 -7.87 12.52 7.40
N PRO A 31 -8.82 11.60 7.19
CA PRO A 31 -9.31 11.27 5.86
C PRO A 31 -9.79 12.51 5.10
N VAL A 32 -9.35 12.67 3.85
CA VAL A 32 -9.73 13.81 3.01
C VAL A 32 -11.02 13.48 2.27
N TYR A 33 -12.05 14.28 2.51
CA TYR A 33 -13.37 14.21 1.87
C TYR A 33 -13.73 15.49 1.11
N TRP A 34 -12.76 16.11 0.42
CA TRP A 34 -12.98 17.29 -0.40
C TRP A 34 -12.06 17.32 -1.61
N GLY A 35 -12.53 17.96 -2.69
CA GLY A 35 -11.73 18.14 -3.89
C GLY A 35 -11.79 16.98 -4.88
N ARG A 36 -10.83 16.98 -5.79
CA ARG A 36 -10.69 16.00 -6.86
C ARG A 36 -9.24 15.56 -6.99
N HIS A 37 -9.04 14.33 -7.43
CA HIS A 37 -7.73 13.78 -7.78
C HIS A 37 -7.71 13.37 -9.24
N VAL A 38 -6.70 13.81 -10.00
CA VAL A 38 -6.45 13.35 -11.36
C VAL A 38 -5.46 12.20 -11.28
N VAL A 39 -5.88 11.02 -11.70
CA VAL A 39 -5.07 9.79 -11.67
C VAL A 39 -3.82 9.97 -12.53
N LYS A 40 -2.65 9.76 -11.95
CA LYS A 40 -1.36 9.80 -12.64
C LYS A 40 -0.98 8.39 -13.14
N PRO A 41 -0.10 8.28 -14.15
CA PRO A 41 0.46 6.99 -14.53
C PRO A 41 1.07 6.26 -13.33
N GLY A 42 0.80 4.95 -13.18
CA GLY A 42 1.29 4.12 -12.07
C GLY A 42 0.57 4.30 -10.74
N GLU A 43 -0.48 5.13 -10.66
CA GLU A 43 -1.34 5.17 -9.48
C GLU A 43 -2.44 4.12 -9.54
N THR A 44 -2.67 3.45 -8.42
CA THR A 44 -3.78 2.52 -8.21
C THR A 44 -4.85 3.14 -7.31
N LEU A 45 -6.07 2.61 -7.32
CA LEU A 45 -7.10 3.07 -6.37
C LEU A 45 -6.62 2.90 -4.91
N TYR A 46 -5.86 1.86 -4.65
CA TYR A 46 -5.27 1.60 -3.33
C TYR A 46 -4.26 2.69 -2.93
N SER A 47 -3.33 3.07 -3.82
CA SER A 47 -2.33 4.11 -3.53
C SER A 47 -2.96 5.49 -3.35
N ILE A 48 -4.02 5.80 -4.11
CA ILE A 48 -4.76 7.05 -3.97
C ILE A 48 -5.55 7.07 -2.66
N ALA A 49 -6.29 6.00 -2.35
CA ALA A 49 -7.00 5.87 -1.08
C ALA A 49 -6.04 5.94 0.11
N TRP A 50 -4.87 5.29 0.00
CA TRP A 50 -3.81 5.35 1.00
C TRP A 50 -3.34 6.79 1.27
N ARG A 51 -3.06 7.55 0.20
CA ARG A 51 -2.64 8.96 0.26
C ARG A 51 -3.65 9.81 1.03
N TYR A 52 -4.95 9.60 0.78
CA TYR A 52 -6.02 10.40 1.37
C TYR A 52 -6.60 9.80 2.66
N GLY A 53 -6.01 8.73 3.21
CA GLY A 53 -6.47 8.10 4.44
C GLY A 53 -7.87 7.49 4.33
N ARG A 54 -8.27 7.02 3.13
CA ARG A 54 -9.61 6.50 2.86
C ARG A 54 -9.61 4.99 2.65
N ASP A 55 -10.75 4.38 2.84
CA ASP A 55 -10.98 3.00 2.37
C ASP A 55 -11.09 3.01 0.83
N TYR A 56 -10.33 2.14 0.16
CA TYR A 56 -10.31 2.08 -1.31
C TYR A 56 -11.67 1.68 -1.91
N ARG A 57 -12.45 0.83 -1.21
CA ARG A 57 -13.78 0.40 -1.64
C ARG A 57 -14.77 1.55 -1.53
N GLU A 58 -14.68 2.31 -0.42
CA GLU A 58 -15.49 3.52 -0.23
C GLU A 58 -15.21 4.54 -1.34
N LEU A 59 -13.91 4.82 -1.60
CA LEU A 59 -13.50 5.75 -2.65
C LEU A 59 -13.93 5.27 -4.04
N GLY A 60 -13.76 3.98 -4.32
CA GLY A 60 -14.16 3.36 -5.58
C GLY A 60 -15.68 3.43 -5.79
N ASN A 61 -16.45 2.95 -4.83
CA ASN A 61 -17.91 2.95 -4.90
C ASN A 61 -18.48 4.35 -5.05
N ALA A 62 -17.91 5.35 -4.34
CA ALA A 62 -18.30 6.75 -4.45
C ALA A 62 -18.05 7.34 -5.86
N ASN A 63 -17.14 6.74 -6.63
CA ASN A 63 -16.81 7.14 -7.99
C ASN A 63 -17.34 6.17 -9.07
N GLY A 64 -18.20 5.21 -8.70
CA GLY A 64 -18.76 4.22 -9.63
C GLY A 64 -17.74 3.21 -10.16
N ILE A 65 -16.65 2.99 -9.42
CA ILE A 65 -15.59 2.05 -9.76
C ILE A 65 -15.79 0.79 -8.92
N SER A 66 -15.93 -0.36 -9.56
CA SER A 66 -16.09 -1.67 -8.92
C SER A 66 -14.83 -2.52 -9.10
N ALA A 67 -14.73 -3.62 -8.32
CA ALA A 67 -13.67 -4.59 -8.50
C ALA A 67 -13.58 -5.05 -9.98
N PRO A 68 -12.37 -5.21 -10.51
CA PRO A 68 -11.06 -5.20 -9.86
C PRO A 68 -10.40 -3.82 -9.67
N TRP A 69 -11.15 -2.74 -9.55
CA TRP A 69 -10.73 -1.37 -9.17
C TRP A 69 -9.77 -0.70 -10.17
N HIS A 70 -9.90 -1.00 -11.47
CA HIS A 70 -9.06 -0.43 -12.50
C HIS A 70 -9.28 1.07 -12.67
N LEU A 71 -8.18 1.80 -12.80
CA LEU A 71 -8.13 3.22 -13.10
C LEU A 71 -7.45 3.48 -14.44
N ARG A 72 -7.73 4.64 -15.02
CA ARG A 72 -7.03 5.14 -16.20
C ARG A 72 -6.28 6.42 -15.85
N ALA A 73 -5.06 6.58 -16.35
CA ALA A 73 -4.36 7.85 -16.23
C ALA A 73 -5.21 8.98 -16.84
N GLY A 74 -5.28 10.11 -16.14
CA GLY A 74 -6.15 11.24 -16.48
C GLY A 74 -7.58 11.13 -15.96
N GLN A 75 -8.01 9.98 -15.44
CA GLN A 75 -9.33 9.83 -14.81
C GLN A 75 -9.43 10.76 -13.60
N VAL A 76 -10.58 11.41 -13.41
CA VAL A 76 -10.82 12.30 -12.27
C VAL A 76 -11.62 11.55 -11.22
N LEU A 77 -11.08 11.42 -10.01
CA LEU A 77 -11.77 10.91 -8.85
C LEU A 77 -12.27 12.05 -7.98
N ARG A 78 -13.51 11.97 -7.54
CA ARG A 78 -14.09 12.91 -6.58
C ARG A 78 -13.84 12.41 -5.17
N LEU A 79 -13.23 13.25 -4.35
CA LEU A 79 -12.93 12.96 -2.95
C LEU A 79 -14.06 13.42 -2.01
N ASP A 80 -14.95 14.30 -2.48
CA ASP A 80 -16.09 14.85 -1.73
C ASP A 80 -17.27 13.86 -1.62
N LEU A 81 -17.25 12.78 -2.40
CA LEU A 81 -18.27 11.75 -2.33
C LEU A 81 -17.94 10.71 -1.24
N ARG A 82 -18.96 10.27 -0.52
CA ARG A 82 -18.91 9.13 0.37
C ARG A 82 -19.68 7.98 -0.27
N GLY A 83 -19.06 6.83 -0.41
CA GLY A 83 -19.70 5.60 -0.89
C GLY A 83 -20.08 4.69 0.26
N THR A 84 -21.13 3.90 0.06
CA THR A 84 -21.46 2.81 0.98
C THR A 84 -20.51 1.65 0.67
N VAL A 85 -19.74 1.19 1.64
CA VAL A 85 -18.96 -0.04 1.52
C VAL A 85 -19.95 -1.20 1.62
N THR A 86 -20.56 -1.57 0.51
CA THR A 86 -21.33 -2.81 0.45
C THR A 86 -20.34 -3.96 0.45
N SER A 87 -20.29 -4.73 1.54
CA SER A 87 -19.71 -6.07 1.48
C SER A 87 -20.48 -6.84 0.42
N SER A 88 -19.81 -7.15 -0.68
CA SER A 88 -20.37 -7.95 -1.76
C SER A 88 -20.45 -9.41 -1.32
N ALA A 89 -21.42 -9.68 -0.42
CA ALA A 89 -21.95 -11.00 -0.20
C ALA A 89 -23.29 -11.05 -0.92
N GLN A 90 -23.30 -11.78 -2.02
CA GLN A 90 -24.48 -12.33 -2.70
C GLN A 90 -25.42 -11.34 -3.42
N ASN A 91 -25.19 -11.18 -4.72
CA ASN A 91 -26.35 -11.17 -5.60
C ASN A 91 -26.11 -12.18 -6.76
N LYS A 92 -26.55 -13.43 -6.54
CA LYS A 92 -26.86 -14.40 -7.60
C LYS A 92 -28.15 -13.95 -8.27
N GLY A 93 -28.07 -12.94 -9.09
CA GLY A 93 -29.09 -12.56 -10.05
C GLY A 93 -28.92 -13.37 -11.33
N ARG A 94 -29.73 -14.40 -11.45
CA ARG A 94 -29.89 -15.35 -12.54
C ARG A 94 -30.37 -14.61 -13.79
N THR A 95 -29.51 -14.44 -14.79
CA THR A 95 -29.91 -14.22 -16.16
C THR A 95 -29.28 -15.30 -17.04
N LYS A 96 -30.16 -16.09 -17.63
CA LYS A 96 -29.90 -17.23 -18.52
C LYS A 96 -29.40 -16.70 -19.87
N PRO A 97 -28.24 -17.16 -20.41
CA PRO A 97 -27.85 -16.83 -21.78
C PRO A 97 -28.62 -17.70 -22.78
N PRO A 98 -28.91 -17.19 -24.01
CA PRO A 98 -29.53 -17.99 -25.06
C PRO A 98 -28.53 -19.01 -25.63
N SER A 99 -29.07 -20.22 -25.88
CA SER A 99 -28.40 -21.34 -26.52
C SER A 99 -27.95 -20.99 -27.95
N ALA A 100 -26.68 -21.18 -28.26
CA ALA A 100 -26.19 -21.36 -29.62
C ALA A 100 -25.56 -22.75 -29.72
N LYS A 101 -25.98 -23.50 -30.78
CA LYS A 101 -25.60 -24.88 -31.08
C LYS A 101 -24.11 -25.01 -31.44
N PRO A 102 -23.46 -26.14 -31.14
CA PRO A 102 -22.08 -26.40 -31.51
C PRO A 102 -21.92 -26.87 -32.94
N GLN A 103 -21.02 -26.25 -33.70
CA GLN A 103 -20.46 -26.84 -34.91
C GLN A 103 -19.14 -27.53 -34.59
N SER A 104 -19.06 -28.80 -34.87
CA SER A 104 -17.89 -29.65 -34.78
C SER A 104 -16.87 -29.28 -35.87
N ARG A 105 -15.61 -29.07 -35.49
CA ARG A 105 -14.47 -29.07 -36.42
C ARG A 105 -13.36 -29.95 -35.85
N GLN A 106 -13.02 -30.98 -36.61
CA GLN A 106 -11.95 -31.94 -36.35
C GLN A 106 -10.59 -31.25 -36.26
N VAL A 107 -9.80 -31.64 -35.28
CA VAL A 107 -8.42 -31.21 -35.11
C VAL A 107 -7.49 -32.39 -35.33
N SER A 108 -6.57 -32.20 -36.27
CA SER A 108 -5.48 -33.11 -36.61
C SER A 108 -4.45 -33.18 -35.49
N LYS A 109 -3.98 -34.38 -35.18
CA LYS A 109 -2.90 -34.69 -34.24
C LYS A 109 -1.55 -34.20 -34.77
N ALA A 110 -0.79 -33.52 -33.96
CA ALA A 110 0.68 -33.33 -34.10
C ALA A 110 1.42 -33.87 -32.87
N PRO A 111 2.65 -34.39 -33.00
CA PRO A 111 3.26 -35.31 -32.04
C PRO A 111 3.95 -34.60 -30.87
N THR A 112 3.90 -35.27 -29.74
CA THR A 112 4.51 -34.89 -28.44
C THR A 112 6.03 -34.95 -28.47
N PRO A 113 6.78 -33.94 -28.01
CA PRO A 113 8.20 -34.07 -27.73
C PRO A 113 8.47 -34.73 -26.38
N LYS A 114 9.44 -35.64 -26.38
CA LYS A 114 9.99 -36.42 -25.27
C LYS A 114 10.65 -35.50 -24.23
N PRO A 115 10.48 -35.72 -22.93
CA PRO A 115 11.13 -34.90 -21.89
C PRO A 115 12.63 -35.22 -21.77
N GLU A 116 13.45 -34.19 -21.80
CA GLU A 116 14.89 -34.24 -21.51
C GLU A 116 15.11 -34.08 -19.99
N PRO A 117 16.10 -34.76 -19.38
CA PRO A 117 16.26 -34.74 -17.93
C PRO A 117 16.83 -33.42 -17.44
N ARG A 118 16.12 -32.79 -16.52
CA ARG A 118 16.49 -31.57 -15.82
C ARG A 118 17.60 -31.82 -14.80
N PRO A 119 18.65 -30.98 -14.72
CA PRO A 119 19.68 -31.14 -13.71
C PRO A 119 19.13 -30.91 -12.30
N THR A 120 19.43 -31.80 -11.39
CA THR A 120 19.16 -31.73 -9.95
C THR A 120 19.97 -30.60 -9.34
N VAL A 121 19.28 -29.49 -9.02
CA VAL A 121 19.84 -28.40 -8.22
C VAL A 121 19.85 -28.85 -6.76
N SER A 122 21.05 -29.02 -6.20
CA SER A 122 21.30 -29.28 -4.79
C SER A 122 20.56 -28.28 -3.90
N ARG A 123 19.69 -28.84 -3.09
CA ARG A 123 18.91 -28.09 -2.09
C ARG A 123 19.87 -27.65 -0.98
N ALA A 124 20.20 -26.35 -0.95
CA ALA A 124 20.89 -25.72 0.16
C ALA A 124 20.07 -25.90 1.46
N PRO A 125 20.73 -26.10 2.62
CA PRO A 125 20.02 -26.31 3.87
C PRO A 125 19.17 -25.10 4.22
N ASN A 126 17.89 -25.35 4.41
CA ASN A 126 16.88 -24.37 4.82
C ASN A 126 17.25 -23.87 6.23
N ARG A 127 17.97 -22.76 6.34
CA ARG A 127 18.12 -22.05 7.61
C ARG A 127 16.75 -21.54 7.98
N THR A 128 16.07 -22.24 8.89
CA THR A 128 14.85 -21.81 9.54
C THR A 128 15.13 -20.48 10.23
N SER A 129 14.69 -19.39 9.59
CA SER A 129 14.79 -18.05 10.18
C SER A 129 13.94 -17.99 11.46
N PRO A 130 14.42 -17.33 12.53
CA PRO A 130 13.69 -17.25 13.83
C PRO A 130 12.28 -16.66 13.73
N LEU A 131 11.94 -15.98 12.62
CA LEU A 131 10.60 -15.44 12.34
C LEU A 131 9.54 -16.50 11.99
N ASN A 132 9.94 -17.76 11.66
CA ASN A 132 8.97 -18.77 11.19
C ASN A 132 8.10 -19.35 12.31
N SER A 133 8.45 -19.16 13.57
CA SER A 133 7.74 -19.74 14.73
C SER A 133 6.75 -18.80 15.41
N GLN A 134 6.76 -17.49 15.03
CA GLN A 134 5.88 -16.50 15.67
C GLN A 134 4.82 -15.99 14.70
N THR A 135 3.59 -16.48 14.85
CA THR A 135 2.44 -16.04 14.08
C THR A 135 1.26 -15.78 15.03
N GLN A 136 0.62 -14.63 14.89
CA GLN A 136 -0.62 -14.29 15.59
C GLN A 136 -1.75 -14.14 14.58
N THR A 137 -2.88 -14.83 14.81
CA THR A 137 -4.07 -14.72 13.97
C THR A 137 -5.04 -13.72 14.57
N VAL A 138 -5.32 -12.64 13.84
CA VAL A 138 -6.31 -11.62 14.21
C VAL A 138 -7.21 -11.38 13.01
N SER A 139 -8.54 -11.51 13.21
CA SER A 139 -9.54 -11.27 12.17
C SER A 139 -9.28 -12.06 10.88
N ASN A 140 -9.01 -13.37 11.02
CA ASN A 140 -8.71 -14.31 9.94
C ASN A 140 -7.43 -14.00 9.13
N VAL A 141 -6.55 -13.12 9.63
CA VAL A 141 -5.23 -12.87 9.08
C VAL A 141 -4.17 -13.36 10.05
N SER A 142 -3.29 -14.24 9.57
CA SER A 142 -2.16 -14.79 10.35
C SER A 142 -0.97 -13.87 10.21
N TRP A 143 -0.78 -12.98 11.19
CA TRP A 143 0.25 -11.95 11.20
C TRP A 143 1.58 -12.44 11.74
N ARG A 144 2.67 -11.91 11.21
CA ARG A 144 4.05 -12.08 11.68
C ARG A 144 4.84 -10.80 11.49
N TRP A 145 5.93 -10.68 12.22
CA TRP A 145 6.83 -9.54 12.06
C TRP A 145 7.46 -9.54 10.66
N PRO A 146 7.45 -8.37 9.97
CA PRO A 146 8.03 -8.26 8.62
C PRO A 146 9.56 -8.19 8.64
N HIS A 147 10.17 -7.89 9.78
CA HIS A 147 11.62 -7.82 9.99
C HIS A 147 11.99 -8.14 11.44
N VAL A 148 13.20 -8.66 11.67
CA VAL A 148 13.68 -9.12 13.01
C VAL A 148 14.21 -8.00 13.91
N GLY A 149 14.50 -6.81 13.35
CA GLY A 149 15.08 -5.68 14.07
C GLY A 149 14.22 -5.16 15.23
N THR A 150 14.82 -4.40 16.14
CA THR A 150 14.12 -3.73 17.25
C THR A 150 13.18 -2.62 16.75
N VAL A 151 12.05 -2.44 17.42
CA VAL A 151 11.16 -1.30 17.19
C VAL A 151 11.81 -0.05 17.78
N ILE A 152 12.08 0.95 16.94
CA ILE A 152 12.74 2.22 17.30
C ILE A 152 11.75 3.40 17.38
N ALA A 153 10.55 3.25 16.79
CA ALA A 153 9.43 4.16 16.98
C ALA A 153 8.12 3.37 16.89
N GLY A 154 7.22 3.62 17.85
CA GLY A 154 5.90 3.00 17.90
C GLY A 154 4.84 3.83 17.20
N TYR A 155 3.65 3.23 17.03
CA TYR A 155 2.46 3.92 16.55
C TYR A 155 2.09 5.08 17.49
N SER A 156 1.76 6.25 16.90
CA SER A 156 1.37 7.45 17.65
C SER A 156 0.43 8.32 16.82
N THR A 157 -0.64 8.81 17.45
CA THR A 157 -1.59 9.77 16.87
C THR A 157 -1.44 11.19 17.44
N SER A 158 -0.47 11.40 18.35
CA SER A 158 -0.20 12.68 19.01
C SER A 158 1.30 12.96 19.05
N GLY A 159 1.68 14.23 19.19
CA GLY A 159 3.08 14.64 19.13
C GLY A 159 3.67 14.38 17.75
N LYS A 160 4.78 13.65 17.68
CA LYS A 160 5.32 13.14 16.42
C LYS A 160 4.46 11.96 15.96
N VAL A 161 3.57 12.22 15.01
CA VAL A 161 2.65 11.20 14.46
C VAL A 161 3.45 10.11 13.75
N ASN A 162 3.14 8.85 14.09
CA ASN A 162 3.64 7.66 13.39
C ASN A 162 2.47 6.70 13.13
N LYS A 163 2.13 6.51 11.85
CA LYS A 163 0.98 5.69 11.42
C LYS A 163 1.22 4.18 11.51
N GLY A 164 2.42 3.77 11.94
CA GLY A 164 2.84 2.39 12.04
C GLY A 164 3.92 2.19 13.10
N VAL A 165 4.86 1.29 12.82
CA VAL A 165 6.07 1.08 13.62
C VAL A 165 7.30 1.18 12.74
N ASP A 166 8.35 1.81 13.27
CA ASP A 166 9.66 1.82 12.63
C ASP A 166 10.53 0.74 13.25
N ILE A 167 11.11 -0.10 12.40
CA ILE A 167 11.93 -1.24 12.80
C ILE A 167 13.35 -1.01 12.30
N ALA A 168 14.34 -1.03 13.20
CA ALA A 168 15.74 -0.88 12.87
C ALA A 168 16.25 -2.07 12.04
N GLY A 169 17.19 -1.80 11.13
CA GLY A 169 17.86 -2.82 10.31
C GLY A 169 18.99 -2.24 9.49
N ASN A 170 19.71 -3.09 8.78
CA ASN A 170 20.79 -2.69 7.89
C ASN A 170 20.30 -2.63 6.43
N PRO A 171 20.90 -1.77 5.59
CA PRO A 171 20.59 -1.77 4.18
C PRO A 171 20.79 -3.15 3.56
N GLY A 172 19.74 -3.69 2.94
CA GLY A 172 19.75 -5.02 2.32
C GLY A 172 19.19 -6.14 3.17
N ASP A 173 18.87 -5.88 4.43
CA ASP A 173 18.17 -6.88 5.25
C ASP A 173 16.83 -7.26 4.59
N PRO A 174 16.40 -8.53 4.69
CA PRO A 174 15.18 -8.98 4.07
C PRO A 174 13.95 -8.39 4.77
N VAL A 175 13.09 -7.74 3.98
CA VAL A 175 11.73 -7.35 4.36
C VAL A 175 10.77 -8.42 3.87
N ARG A 176 9.92 -8.92 4.77
CA ARG A 176 9.02 -10.04 4.51
C ARG A 176 7.57 -9.63 4.60
N ALA A 177 6.72 -10.26 3.79
CA ALA A 177 5.27 -10.09 3.90
C ALA A 177 4.79 -10.54 5.29
N ALA A 178 4.14 -9.65 6.02
CA ALA A 178 3.64 -9.92 7.37
C ALA A 178 2.48 -10.93 7.38
N ALA A 179 1.76 -11.05 6.27
CA ALA A 179 0.73 -12.05 6.03
C ALA A 179 0.64 -12.35 4.53
N GLY A 180 -0.05 -13.42 4.14
CA GLY A 180 -0.35 -13.70 2.74
C GLY A 180 -1.33 -12.67 2.17
N GLY A 181 -1.24 -12.39 0.87
CA GLY A 181 -2.12 -11.44 0.20
C GLY A 181 -1.66 -11.10 -1.21
N ASN A 182 -2.32 -10.12 -1.82
CA ASN A 182 -2.01 -9.62 -3.16
C ASN A 182 -1.33 -8.25 -3.09
N VAL A 183 -0.25 -8.06 -3.84
CA VAL A 183 0.46 -6.77 -3.96
C VAL A 183 -0.40 -5.81 -4.77
N VAL A 184 -0.91 -4.77 -4.15
CA VAL A 184 -1.81 -3.79 -4.78
C VAL A 184 -1.13 -2.46 -5.10
N TYR A 185 0.11 -2.29 -4.65
CA TYR A 185 0.99 -1.19 -5.02
C TYR A 185 2.46 -1.57 -4.79
N ALA A 186 3.32 -1.23 -5.75
CA ALA A 186 4.77 -1.41 -5.67
C ALA A 186 5.47 -0.25 -6.41
N GLY A 187 5.90 0.79 -5.67
CA GLY A 187 6.48 1.98 -6.29
C GLY A 187 6.95 3.05 -5.31
N SER A 188 7.36 4.22 -5.83
CA SER A 188 7.88 5.35 -5.05
C SER A 188 7.02 6.64 -5.17
N GLY A 189 5.81 6.54 -5.73
CA GLY A 189 4.95 7.70 -6.01
C GLY A 189 4.22 8.29 -4.80
N LEU A 190 4.33 7.69 -3.62
CA LEU A 190 3.71 8.18 -2.39
C LEU A 190 4.74 8.96 -1.55
N LEU A 191 4.48 10.28 -1.39
CA LEU A 191 5.36 11.18 -0.66
C LEU A 191 5.55 10.69 0.78
N GLY A 192 6.78 10.73 1.26
CA GLY A 192 7.16 10.37 2.64
C GLY A 192 7.43 8.88 2.86
N TYR A 193 7.08 8.00 1.90
CA TYR A 193 7.27 6.55 2.03
C TYR A 193 8.50 5.99 1.29
N GLY A 194 9.06 6.75 0.34
CA GLY A 194 10.11 6.24 -0.54
C GLY A 194 9.61 5.04 -1.35
N ASN A 195 10.44 4.00 -1.49
CA ASN A 195 10.03 2.75 -2.14
C ASN A 195 9.07 1.97 -1.23
N LEU A 196 7.83 1.85 -1.66
CA LEU A 196 6.71 1.34 -0.89
C LEU A 196 6.07 0.13 -1.56
N ILE A 197 5.73 -0.87 -0.76
CA ILE A 197 4.85 -1.97 -1.14
C ILE A 197 3.60 -1.88 -0.28
N ILE A 198 2.42 -2.07 -0.89
CA ILE A 198 1.14 -2.26 -0.18
C ILE A 198 0.61 -3.64 -0.55
N VAL A 199 0.30 -4.45 0.47
CA VAL A 199 -0.30 -5.78 0.32
C VAL A 199 -1.72 -5.76 0.85
N ASN A 200 -2.66 -6.25 0.03
CA ASN A 200 -4.05 -6.47 0.44
C ASN A 200 -4.21 -7.91 0.94
N HIS A 201 -4.60 -8.08 2.20
CA HIS A 201 -4.77 -9.38 2.82
C HIS A 201 -6.21 -9.90 2.74
N ASN A 202 -7.17 -9.01 2.83
CA ASN A 202 -8.60 -9.26 2.66
C ASN A 202 -9.36 -7.94 2.50
N GLU A 203 -10.69 -7.97 2.53
CA GLU A 203 -11.54 -6.80 2.38
C GLU A 203 -11.35 -5.72 3.46
N HIS A 204 -10.73 -6.06 4.60
CA HIS A 204 -10.57 -5.14 5.74
C HIS A 204 -9.14 -4.69 5.98
N TYR A 205 -8.13 -5.51 5.62
CA TYR A 205 -6.76 -5.31 6.05
C TYR A 205 -5.78 -5.13 4.90
N LEU A 206 -5.01 -4.06 5.00
CA LEU A 206 -3.85 -3.77 4.18
C LEU A 206 -2.61 -3.68 5.07
N SER A 207 -1.44 -4.05 4.55
CA SER A 207 -0.16 -3.72 5.16
C SER A 207 0.72 -2.93 4.20
N ALA A 208 1.63 -2.11 4.75
CA ALA A 208 2.59 -1.33 3.99
C ALA A 208 4.00 -1.49 4.51
N TYR A 209 4.95 -1.49 3.58
CA TYR A 209 6.38 -1.70 3.81
C TYR A 209 7.14 -0.61 3.08
N ALA A 210 7.65 0.39 3.83
CA ALA A 210 8.25 1.59 3.29
C ALA A 210 9.75 1.71 3.57
N HIS A 211 10.39 2.69 2.88
CA HIS A 211 11.81 3.01 2.93
C HIS A 211 12.73 1.92 2.36
N ASN A 212 12.17 1.01 1.55
CA ASN A 212 12.96 -0.06 0.95
C ASN A 212 14.04 0.49 0.01
N ARG A 213 15.21 -0.16 -0.03
CA ARG A 213 16.21 0.14 -1.07
C ARG A 213 15.84 -0.50 -2.40
N LYS A 214 15.22 -1.69 -2.36
CA LYS A 214 14.83 -2.46 -3.54
C LYS A 214 13.51 -3.18 -3.30
N ILE A 215 12.60 -3.09 -4.25
CA ILE A 215 11.36 -3.85 -4.32
C ILE A 215 11.63 -5.12 -5.11
N LEU A 216 11.14 -6.28 -4.64
CA LEU A 216 11.40 -7.60 -5.23
C LEU A 216 10.12 -8.27 -5.76
N VAL A 217 8.98 -7.60 -5.69
CA VAL A 217 7.66 -8.06 -6.13
C VAL A 217 7.02 -7.01 -7.03
N GLN A 218 5.97 -7.39 -7.76
CA GLN A 218 5.24 -6.53 -8.68
C GLN A 218 3.77 -6.39 -8.25
N GLU A 219 3.11 -5.33 -8.71
CA GLU A 219 1.66 -5.18 -8.57
C GLU A 219 0.93 -6.35 -9.23
N GLY A 220 -0.10 -6.87 -8.54
CA GLY A 220 -0.85 -8.05 -8.94
C GLY A 220 -0.26 -9.38 -8.48
N GLU A 221 0.97 -9.41 -7.94
CA GLU A 221 1.60 -10.64 -7.44
C GLU A 221 0.99 -11.09 -6.12
N ASP A 222 0.70 -12.40 -6.01
CA ASP A 222 0.30 -13.02 -4.76
C ASP A 222 1.54 -13.39 -3.92
N VAL A 223 1.57 -12.93 -2.67
CA VAL A 223 2.66 -13.20 -1.73
C VAL A 223 2.20 -14.07 -0.57
N LYS A 224 3.11 -14.94 -0.10
CA LYS A 224 2.88 -15.78 1.08
C LYS A 224 3.42 -15.09 2.33
N ALA A 225 2.81 -15.35 3.48
CA ALA A 225 3.33 -14.91 4.77
C ALA A 225 4.80 -15.35 4.95
N GLY A 226 5.68 -14.37 5.25
CA GLY A 226 7.11 -14.60 5.40
C GLY A 226 7.92 -14.62 4.10
N GLN A 227 7.30 -14.51 2.93
CA GLN A 227 7.99 -14.31 1.65
C GLN A 227 8.80 -13.02 1.68
N VAL A 228 10.06 -13.05 1.19
CA VAL A 228 10.85 -11.82 1.02
C VAL A 228 10.26 -11.02 -0.14
N ILE A 229 9.87 -9.78 0.15
CA ILE A 229 9.21 -8.89 -0.81
C ILE A 229 10.04 -7.65 -1.13
N ALA A 230 10.98 -7.29 -0.25
CA ALA A 230 11.87 -6.15 -0.45
C ALA A 230 13.18 -6.33 0.33
N GLU A 231 14.10 -5.39 0.08
CA GLU A 231 15.31 -5.19 0.87
C GLU A 231 15.19 -3.86 1.62
N LEU A 232 15.45 -3.89 2.94
CA LEU A 232 15.44 -2.72 3.80
C LEU A 232 16.41 -1.65 3.30
N GLY A 233 16.03 -0.39 3.43
CA GLY A 233 16.84 0.75 3.02
C GLY A 233 16.53 2.01 3.80
N SER A 234 16.75 3.16 3.15
CA SER A 234 16.49 4.50 3.68
C SER A 234 15.84 5.42 2.64
N SER A 235 15.19 4.85 1.60
CA SER A 235 14.53 5.67 0.60
C SER A 235 13.45 6.56 1.23
N GLY A 236 13.55 7.89 1.06
CA GLY A 236 12.63 8.85 1.69
C GLY A 236 12.71 8.93 3.22
N ALA A 237 13.79 8.41 3.84
CA ALA A 237 14.04 8.46 5.27
C ALA A 237 15.46 8.97 5.57
N ASP A 238 15.67 9.43 6.81
CA ASP A 238 16.95 9.96 7.32
C ASP A 238 18.00 8.88 7.63
N ARG A 239 17.54 7.65 7.86
CA ARG A 239 18.38 6.49 8.21
C ARG A 239 17.74 5.18 7.77
N PRO A 240 18.53 4.09 7.68
CA PRO A 240 17.98 2.77 7.38
C PRO A 240 16.97 2.32 8.43
N LYS A 241 15.78 1.98 7.98
CA LYS A 241 14.69 1.43 8.77
C LYS A 241 13.61 0.84 7.87
N LEU A 242 12.81 -0.06 8.40
CA LEU A 242 11.53 -0.44 7.83
C LEU A 242 10.42 0.35 8.55
N HIS A 243 9.67 1.16 7.82
CA HIS A 243 8.40 1.68 8.32
C HIS A 243 7.30 0.69 7.90
N PHE A 244 6.58 0.14 8.88
CA PHE A 244 5.53 -0.86 8.68
C PHE A 244 4.21 -0.37 9.24
N GLU A 245 3.16 -0.36 8.37
CA GLU A 245 1.80 -0.02 8.76
C GLU A 245 0.85 -1.21 8.59
N ILE A 246 -0.17 -1.27 9.43
CA ILE A 246 -1.40 -2.03 9.18
C ILE A 246 -2.54 -1.02 9.11
N ARG A 247 -3.40 -1.17 8.10
CA ARG A 247 -4.64 -0.41 8.00
C ARG A 247 -5.84 -1.31 8.02
N LYS A 248 -6.84 -0.89 8.80
CA LYS A 248 -8.16 -1.53 8.86
C LYS A 248 -9.19 -0.58 8.28
N ASN A 249 -9.88 -0.98 7.20
CA ASN A 249 -10.85 -0.14 6.48
C ASN A 249 -10.28 1.26 6.14
N GLY A 250 -9.05 1.30 5.62
CA GLY A 250 -8.32 2.53 5.26
C GLY A 250 -7.65 3.27 6.42
N ASN A 251 -8.05 3.03 7.67
CA ASN A 251 -7.52 3.72 8.84
C ASN A 251 -6.27 3.03 9.40
N PRO A 252 -5.18 3.77 9.70
CA PRO A 252 -4.01 3.20 10.35
C PRO A 252 -4.34 2.75 11.76
N VAL A 253 -3.81 1.58 12.14
CA VAL A 253 -3.97 0.97 13.47
C VAL A 253 -2.60 0.59 14.03
N ASP A 254 -2.47 0.50 15.37
CA ASP A 254 -1.22 0.07 15.99
C ASP A 254 -0.88 -1.37 15.57
N PRO A 255 0.22 -1.60 14.81
CA PRO A 255 0.58 -2.94 14.36
C PRO A 255 0.87 -3.92 15.48
N ARG A 256 1.28 -3.43 16.66
CA ARG A 256 1.62 -4.29 17.81
C ARG A 256 0.42 -5.06 18.38
N HIS A 257 -0.81 -4.59 18.11
CA HIS A 257 -2.02 -5.33 18.49
C HIS A 257 -2.33 -6.51 17.56
N TYR A 258 -1.65 -6.60 16.42
CA TYR A 258 -1.83 -7.63 15.40
C TYR A 258 -0.65 -8.58 15.32
N LEU A 259 0.54 -8.07 15.57
CA LEU A 259 1.78 -8.84 15.51
C LEU A 259 1.95 -9.70 16.78
N PRO A 260 2.63 -10.88 16.67
CA PRO A 260 2.91 -11.70 17.86
C PRO A 260 3.83 -10.97 18.84
N PRO A 261 3.74 -11.26 20.13
CA PRO A 261 4.66 -10.71 21.13
C PRO A 261 6.13 -10.97 20.77
N ARG A 262 6.99 -10.02 21.16
CA ARG A 262 8.46 -10.12 21.05
C ARG A 262 9.08 -10.11 22.43
#